data_d67cb2a9349eb749dc31bcabe2c415eb
#
_entry.id   d67cb2a9349eb749dc31bcabe2c415eb
#
_cell.length_a   1.000
_cell.length_b   1.000
_cell.length_c   1.000
_cell.angle_alpha   90.00
_cell.angle_beta   90.00
_cell.angle_gamma   90.00
#
_symmetry.space_group_name_H-M   'P 1'
#
loop_
_entity.id
_entity.type
_entity.pdbx_description
1 polymer ?
#
loop_
_entity_poly.entity_id
_entity_poly.type
_entity_poly.pdbx_seq_one_letter_code
_entity_poly.pdbx_strand_id
1 'polypeptide(L)'
;PQDEYDCNELLDDWMCDWQVDHVFSVIPSHWDVLYPRYHRQGSISLAYTGYVDQTLLAREPRPFADRRIDIGYRARRLPPYFGRIGETKWAIGELVKVPASRAGLTTDIVLGDQGALLGAQWLDFLGDCRFTLGANSGSSLLDPRGDIQRRVRAYLKAHPAASFEEVEANCFPGLDGRHSFTAISPRVLEAGLLGSCQVLVEGDYSGIVRPWEHYIPIRADATDFPQVLEAMRDRQLVERLIRNCREAILDSKQLHYGYKAATVIGLIESHRAKGAAATDGEAVQRTIRRYEEAMQQQYAKHWRRQSFRRNLSRFVDRSPTVSRLARSVWSRLRG
;
A
#
# COMPACT_ATOMS: atom_id res chain seq x y z
N PRO A 1 0.08 -12.77 3.87
CA PRO A 1 1.09 -12.16 2.98
C PRO A 1 0.67 -10.76 2.51
N GLN A 2 1.61 -10.00 1.95
CA GLN A 2 1.40 -8.73 1.24
C GLN A 2 2.22 -8.77 -0.05
N ASP A 3 1.79 -7.99 -1.06
CA ASP A 3 2.40 -8.00 -2.40
C ASP A 3 2.46 -9.42 -2.98
N GLU A 4 1.37 -10.15 -2.80
CA GLU A 4 1.21 -11.59 -3.07
C GLU A 4 1.40 -11.97 -4.55
N TYR A 5 1.34 -11.00 -5.44
CA TYR A 5 1.58 -11.11 -6.88
C TYR A 5 3.07 -11.07 -7.26
N ASP A 6 3.96 -10.76 -6.30
CA ASP A 6 5.41 -10.77 -6.49
C ASP A 6 6.00 -12.05 -5.90
N CYS A 7 6.67 -12.84 -6.71
CA CYS A 7 7.23 -14.15 -6.34
C CYS A 7 6.17 -15.16 -5.83
N ASN A 8 4.95 -15.09 -6.32
CA ASN A 8 3.83 -15.90 -5.82
C ASN A 8 4.06 -17.41 -5.92
N GLU A 9 4.74 -17.92 -6.96
CA GLU A 9 5.08 -19.34 -7.05
C GLU A 9 6.05 -19.79 -5.96
N LEU A 10 7.03 -18.93 -5.59
CA LEU A 10 7.95 -19.25 -4.51
C LEU A 10 7.22 -19.29 -3.17
N LEU A 11 6.25 -18.40 -2.97
CA LEU A 11 5.42 -18.38 -1.77
C LEU A 11 4.48 -19.60 -1.73
N ASP A 12 3.88 -19.96 -2.86
CA ASP A 12 3.01 -21.12 -3.01
C ASP A 12 3.77 -22.43 -2.71
N ASP A 13 4.96 -22.60 -3.30
CA ASP A 13 5.86 -23.72 -3.03
C ASP A 13 6.20 -23.79 -1.53
N TRP A 14 6.61 -22.68 -0.93
CA TRP A 14 6.97 -22.60 0.47
C TRP A 14 5.80 -22.98 1.41
N MET A 15 4.59 -22.49 1.13
CA MET A 15 3.42 -22.81 1.92
C MET A 15 3.06 -24.30 1.86
N CYS A 16 3.23 -24.93 0.69
CA CYS A 16 3.02 -26.37 0.52
C CYS A 16 4.09 -27.19 1.25
N ASP A 17 5.36 -26.82 1.08
CA ASP A 17 6.49 -27.55 1.66
C ASP A 17 6.49 -27.48 3.19
N TRP A 18 6.04 -26.37 3.75
CA TRP A 18 5.93 -26.18 5.20
C TRP A 18 4.57 -26.63 5.76
N GLN A 19 3.70 -27.17 4.92
CA GLN A 19 2.38 -27.64 5.33
C GLN A 19 1.59 -26.58 6.13
N VAL A 20 1.57 -25.36 5.59
CA VAL A 20 0.86 -24.24 6.23
C VAL A 20 -0.62 -24.57 6.30
N ASP A 21 -1.22 -24.52 7.49
CA ASP A 21 -2.62 -24.88 7.70
C ASP A 21 -3.59 -23.82 7.18
N HIS A 22 -3.24 -22.53 7.35
CA HIS A 22 -4.14 -21.43 6.99
C HIS A 22 -3.37 -20.18 6.56
N VAL A 23 -3.82 -19.54 5.49
CA VAL A 23 -3.28 -18.30 4.96
C VAL A 23 -4.31 -17.19 5.04
N PHE A 24 -3.90 -16.02 5.49
CA PHE A 24 -4.68 -14.79 5.40
C PHE A 24 -4.14 -13.94 4.24
N SER A 25 -4.90 -13.88 3.15
CA SER A 25 -4.58 -13.10 1.95
C SER A 25 -5.22 -11.72 2.03
N VAL A 26 -4.50 -10.67 1.61
CA VAL A 26 -5.09 -9.32 1.49
C VAL A 26 -5.73 -9.08 0.13
N ILE A 27 -5.55 -9.99 -0.82
CA ILE A 27 -6.20 -9.98 -2.12
C ILE A 27 -7.50 -10.77 -2.03
N PRO A 28 -8.68 -10.18 -2.31
CA PRO A 28 -9.98 -10.82 -2.08
C PRO A 28 -10.32 -11.93 -3.09
N SER A 29 -9.58 -12.04 -4.19
CA SER A 29 -9.87 -12.95 -5.29
C SER A 29 -8.59 -13.49 -5.94
N HIS A 30 -8.73 -14.37 -6.96
CA HIS A 30 -7.63 -14.93 -7.73
C HIS A 30 -6.66 -15.81 -6.92
N TRP A 31 -7.13 -16.47 -5.87
CA TRP A 31 -6.28 -17.33 -5.05
C TRP A 31 -5.82 -18.58 -5.82
N ASP A 32 -6.59 -19.05 -6.79
CA ASP A 32 -6.22 -20.11 -7.73
C ASP A 32 -5.04 -19.71 -8.65
N VAL A 33 -4.91 -18.43 -8.95
CA VAL A 33 -3.80 -17.86 -9.73
C VAL A 33 -2.59 -17.55 -8.85
N LEU A 34 -2.83 -16.97 -7.67
CA LEU A 34 -1.79 -16.61 -6.72
C LEU A 34 -1.14 -17.83 -6.09
N TYR A 35 -1.94 -18.85 -5.75
CA TYR A 35 -1.53 -20.03 -5.00
C TYR A 35 -2.03 -21.31 -5.63
N PRO A 36 -1.58 -21.66 -6.87
CA PRO A 36 -2.17 -22.75 -7.66
C PRO A 36 -2.04 -24.13 -7.01
N ARG A 37 -1.03 -24.37 -6.19
CA ARG A 37 -0.84 -25.63 -5.43
C ARG A 37 -1.54 -25.56 -4.08
N TYR A 38 -1.24 -24.54 -3.30
CA TYR A 38 -1.77 -24.37 -1.92
C TYR A 38 -3.29 -24.22 -1.90
N HIS A 39 -3.87 -23.48 -2.85
CA HIS A 39 -5.31 -23.29 -2.98
C HIS A 39 -6.11 -24.61 -3.01
N ARG A 40 -5.51 -25.69 -3.50
CA ARG A 40 -6.17 -27.01 -3.61
C ARG A 40 -6.13 -27.82 -2.32
N GLN A 41 -5.25 -27.50 -1.40
CA GLN A 41 -5.01 -28.32 -0.19
C GLN A 41 -5.04 -27.53 1.11
N GLY A 42 -4.81 -26.22 1.04
CA GLY A 42 -4.77 -25.33 2.18
C GLY A 42 -6.08 -24.55 2.36
N SER A 43 -6.15 -23.79 3.41
CA SER A 43 -7.27 -22.93 3.75
C SER A 43 -6.86 -21.46 3.62
N ILE A 44 -7.67 -20.65 2.90
CA ILE A 44 -7.39 -19.23 2.69
C ILE A 44 -8.59 -18.40 3.18
N SER A 45 -8.31 -17.32 3.88
CA SER A 45 -9.30 -16.32 4.28
C SER A 45 -8.85 -14.93 3.91
N LEU A 46 -9.81 -14.05 3.64
CA LEU A 46 -9.53 -12.63 3.40
C LEU A 46 -9.02 -11.97 4.69
N ALA A 47 -7.99 -11.16 4.53
CA ALA A 47 -7.49 -10.21 5.49
C ALA A 47 -7.43 -8.81 4.88
N TYR A 48 -7.05 -7.83 5.67
CA TYR A 48 -6.97 -6.45 5.21
C TYR A 48 -5.58 -5.87 5.48
N THR A 49 -5.19 -4.89 4.69
CA THR A 49 -3.91 -4.18 4.86
C THR A 49 -3.90 -3.21 6.04
N GLY A 50 -5.08 -2.95 6.63
CA GLY A 50 -5.28 -2.13 7.81
C GLY A 50 -6.55 -2.52 8.55
N TYR A 51 -6.63 -2.14 9.81
CA TYR A 51 -7.75 -2.43 10.68
C TYR A 51 -8.17 -1.19 11.48
N VAL A 52 -9.39 -1.19 11.96
CA VAL A 52 -9.93 -0.14 12.84
C VAL A 52 -9.21 -0.20 14.17
N ASP A 53 -8.50 0.88 14.51
CA ASP A 53 -7.72 1.05 15.72
C ASP A 53 -8.47 1.87 16.78
N GLN A 54 -8.31 1.52 18.06
CA GLN A 54 -8.93 2.21 19.18
C GLN A 54 -8.48 3.69 19.28
N THR A 55 -7.20 3.96 18.96
CA THR A 55 -6.66 5.32 19.00
C THR A 55 -7.25 6.20 17.89
N LEU A 56 -7.58 5.59 16.75
CA LEU A 56 -8.26 6.26 15.65
C LEU A 56 -9.73 6.52 15.97
N LEU A 57 -10.41 5.56 16.60
CA LEU A 57 -11.79 5.72 17.07
C LEU A 57 -11.96 6.79 18.14
N ALA A 58 -10.95 6.98 18.99
CA ALA A 58 -10.95 8.01 20.02
C ALA A 58 -10.77 9.44 19.49
N ARG A 59 -10.43 9.60 18.19
CA ARG A 59 -10.30 10.90 17.56
C ARG A 59 -11.65 11.41 17.07
N GLU A 60 -12.08 12.55 17.62
CA GLU A 60 -13.25 13.26 17.08
C GLU A 60 -12.92 13.86 15.72
N PRO A 61 -13.72 13.58 14.67
CA PRO A 61 -13.54 14.20 13.37
C PRO A 61 -13.69 15.72 13.45
N ARG A 62 -12.71 16.44 12.89
CA ARG A 62 -12.83 17.91 12.78
C ARG A 62 -14.03 18.26 11.90
N PRO A 63 -14.84 19.26 12.24
CA PRO A 63 -15.93 19.74 11.41
C PRO A 63 -15.43 20.05 9.98
N PHE A 64 -16.20 19.69 8.98
CA PHE A 64 -15.80 19.85 7.56
C PHE A 64 -15.44 21.31 7.22
N ALA A 65 -16.18 22.28 7.76
CA ALA A 65 -15.93 23.71 7.52
C ALA A 65 -14.60 24.20 8.10
N ASP A 66 -14.11 23.59 9.19
CA ASP A 66 -12.89 24.02 9.90
C ASP A 66 -11.61 23.41 9.32
N ARG A 67 -11.74 22.57 8.29
CA ARG A 67 -10.59 21.93 7.62
C ARG A 67 -9.95 22.91 6.65
N ARG A 68 -8.61 22.96 6.66
CA ARG A 68 -7.83 23.96 5.94
C ARG A 68 -7.45 23.53 4.52
N ILE A 69 -7.43 22.23 4.24
CA ILE A 69 -6.98 21.64 2.97
C ILE A 69 -8.21 21.16 2.23
N ASP A 70 -8.44 21.68 1.01
CA ASP A 70 -9.53 21.17 0.19
C ASP A 70 -9.21 19.77 -0.32
N ILE A 71 -8.05 19.57 -0.97
CA ILE A 71 -7.63 18.25 -1.44
C ILE A 71 -6.25 17.91 -0.90
N GLY A 72 -6.15 16.85 -0.10
CA GLY A 72 -4.90 16.29 0.39
C GLY A 72 -4.53 14.97 -0.25
N TYR A 73 -3.24 14.78 -0.58
CA TYR A 73 -2.71 13.51 -1.06
C TYR A 73 -1.23 13.30 -0.76
N ARG A 74 -0.87 12.08 -0.46
CA ARG A 74 0.52 11.64 -0.33
C ARG A 74 0.70 10.33 -1.09
N ALA A 75 1.64 10.28 -2.03
CA ALA A 75 1.95 9.07 -2.74
C ALA A 75 3.44 8.96 -3.05
N ARG A 76 3.95 7.73 -3.07
CA ARG A 76 5.24 7.40 -3.65
C ARG A 76 5.03 6.84 -5.05
N ARG A 77 5.98 7.08 -5.94
CA ARG A 77 5.99 6.37 -7.21
C ARG A 77 6.41 4.94 -6.97
N LEU A 78 5.51 4.01 -7.21
CA LEU A 78 5.82 2.59 -7.14
C LEU A 78 6.66 2.19 -8.36
N PRO A 79 7.54 1.19 -8.23
CA PRO A 79 8.26 0.66 -9.37
C PRO A 79 7.32 0.10 -10.43
N PRO A 80 7.65 0.19 -11.74
CA PRO A 80 6.78 -0.26 -12.83
C PRO A 80 6.36 -1.74 -12.76
N TYR A 81 7.05 -2.57 -12.03
CA TYR A 81 6.65 -3.98 -11.84
C TYR A 81 5.39 -4.17 -10.98
N PHE A 82 4.81 -3.10 -10.43
CA PHE A 82 3.44 -3.10 -9.90
C PHE A 82 2.37 -2.90 -10.97
N GLY A 83 2.78 -2.72 -12.24
CA GLY A 83 1.88 -2.49 -13.36
C GLY A 83 1.12 -1.17 -13.28
N ARG A 84 0.10 -1.04 -14.11
CA ARG A 84 -0.73 0.17 -14.23
C ARG A 84 -1.45 0.53 -12.94
N ILE A 85 -1.84 -0.44 -12.13
CA ILE A 85 -2.44 -0.17 -10.80
C ILE A 85 -1.46 0.57 -9.91
N GLY A 86 -0.18 0.17 -9.90
CA GLY A 86 0.86 0.86 -9.14
C GLY A 86 1.14 2.27 -9.66
N GLU A 87 1.18 2.47 -10.98
CA GLU A 87 1.40 3.77 -11.62
C GLU A 87 0.24 4.73 -11.36
N THR A 88 -1.01 4.25 -11.37
CA THR A 88 -2.20 5.06 -11.11
C THR A 88 -2.15 5.77 -9.75
N LYS A 89 -1.54 5.15 -8.73
CA LYS A 89 -1.36 5.78 -7.41
C LYS A 89 -0.55 7.06 -7.45
N TRP A 90 0.43 7.13 -8.35
CA TRP A 90 1.22 8.34 -8.56
C TRP A 90 0.48 9.29 -9.49
N ALA A 91 0.04 8.78 -10.64
CA ALA A 91 -0.51 9.55 -11.75
C ALA A 91 -1.73 10.37 -11.33
N ILE A 92 -2.64 9.82 -10.52
CA ILE A 92 -3.84 10.55 -10.09
C ILE A 92 -3.51 11.84 -9.32
N GLY A 93 -2.45 11.83 -8.52
CA GLY A 93 -1.99 13.03 -7.81
C GLY A 93 -1.44 14.09 -8.77
N GLU A 94 -0.64 13.69 -9.77
CA GLU A 94 -0.11 14.59 -10.81
C GLU A 94 -1.25 15.18 -11.64
N LEU A 95 -2.20 14.34 -12.09
CA LEU A 95 -3.30 14.74 -12.95
C LEU A 95 -4.27 15.71 -12.28
N VAL A 96 -4.53 15.52 -10.97
CA VAL A 96 -5.48 16.36 -10.22
C VAL A 96 -4.85 17.68 -9.72
N LYS A 97 -3.56 17.69 -9.43
CA LYS A 97 -2.87 18.83 -8.77
C LYS A 97 -3.09 20.17 -9.49
N VAL A 98 -2.85 20.22 -10.78
CA VAL A 98 -2.95 21.47 -11.57
C VAL A 98 -4.42 21.89 -11.79
N PRO A 99 -5.33 21.00 -12.22
CA PRO A 99 -6.74 21.35 -12.35
C PRO A 99 -7.37 21.83 -11.04
N ALA A 100 -7.07 21.19 -9.91
CA ALA A 100 -7.58 21.58 -8.60
C ALA A 100 -7.11 22.99 -8.21
N SER A 101 -5.83 23.31 -8.40
CA SER A 101 -5.28 24.63 -8.14
C SER A 101 -5.92 25.70 -9.05
N ARG A 102 -6.15 25.39 -10.34
CA ARG A 102 -6.86 26.30 -11.27
C ARG A 102 -8.30 26.54 -10.88
N ALA A 103 -8.94 25.57 -10.23
CA ALA A 103 -10.30 25.70 -9.70
C ALA A 103 -10.35 26.51 -8.38
N GLY A 104 -9.23 27.03 -7.89
CA GLY A 104 -9.12 27.82 -6.66
C GLY A 104 -9.12 26.99 -5.38
N LEU A 105 -8.90 25.68 -5.45
CA LEU A 105 -8.86 24.81 -4.28
C LEU A 105 -7.49 24.89 -3.58
N THR A 106 -7.51 24.90 -2.26
CA THR A 106 -6.31 24.74 -1.42
C THR A 106 -5.86 23.27 -1.46
N THR A 107 -4.74 23.02 -2.14
CA THR A 107 -4.23 21.64 -2.30
C THR A 107 -2.97 21.41 -1.49
N ASP A 108 -2.88 20.24 -0.85
CA ASP A 108 -1.66 19.71 -0.25
C ASP A 108 -1.38 18.31 -0.83
N ILE A 109 -0.95 18.30 -2.10
CA ILE A 109 -0.62 17.09 -2.87
C ILE A 109 0.90 17.02 -2.98
N VAL A 110 1.51 16.09 -2.23
CA VAL A 110 2.96 15.86 -2.25
C VAL A 110 3.24 14.44 -2.72
N LEU A 111 4.01 14.36 -3.77
CA LEU A 111 4.39 13.11 -4.44
C LEU A 111 5.90 12.87 -4.23
N GLY A 112 6.25 11.67 -3.79
CA GLY A 112 7.63 11.27 -3.49
C GLY A 112 7.90 11.08 -2.00
N ASP A 113 9.14 10.70 -1.71
CA ASP A 113 9.56 10.33 -0.34
C ASP A 113 9.59 11.49 0.65
N GLN A 114 9.72 12.72 0.15
CA GLN A 114 9.79 13.92 0.98
C GLN A 114 8.45 14.25 1.69
N GLY A 115 7.34 13.74 1.15
CA GLY A 115 6.00 13.96 1.70
C GLY A 115 5.54 12.92 2.71
N ALA A 116 6.40 12.01 3.13
CA ALA A 116 6.02 10.94 4.06
C ALA A 116 5.68 11.51 5.45
N LEU A 117 4.42 11.36 5.85
CA LEU A 117 3.92 11.64 7.18
C LEU A 117 3.71 10.32 7.94
N LEU A 118 4.03 10.28 9.22
CA LEU A 118 3.95 9.08 10.03
C LEU A 118 3.20 9.33 11.35
N GLY A 119 2.54 8.28 11.85
CA GLY A 119 1.86 8.32 13.15
C GLY A 119 0.84 9.45 13.24
N ALA A 120 0.90 10.24 14.33
CA ALA A 120 -0.05 11.32 14.58
C ALA A 120 -0.08 12.38 13.47
N GLN A 121 1.07 12.72 12.88
CA GLN A 121 1.14 13.70 11.79
C GLN A 121 0.34 13.28 10.56
N TRP A 122 0.34 12.00 10.26
CA TRP A 122 -0.46 11.43 9.17
C TRP A 122 -1.96 11.57 9.45
N LEU A 123 -2.40 11.21 10.65
CA LEU A 123 -3.81 11.31 11.05
C LEU A 123 -4.28 12.77 11.14
N ASP A 124 -3.42 13.66 11.63
CA ASP A 124 -3.71 15.11 11.69
C ASP A 124 -3.85 15.69 10.28
N PHE A 125 -3.00 15.27 9.34
CA PHE A 125 -3.11 15.65 7.93
C PHE A 125 -4.43 15.18 7.32
N LEU A 126 -4.81 13.90 7.49
CA LEU A 126 -6.09 13.39 7.00
C LEU A 126 -7.28 14.13 7.61
N GLY A 127 -7.23 14.39 8.92
CA GLY A 127 -8.27 15.12 9.64
C GLY A 127 -8.40 16.60 9.22
N ASP A 128 -7.37 17.17 8.59
CA ASP A 128 -7.37 18.55 8.08
C ASP A 128 -7.78 18.67 6.60
N CYS A 129 -7.92 17.53 5.91
CA CYS A 129 -8.37 17.49 4.52
C CYS A 129 -9.90 17.38 4.44
N ARG A 130 -10.55 18.26 3.65
CA ARG A 130 -11.96 18.12 3.27
C ARG A 130 -12.14 16.91 2.38
N PHE A 131 -11.24 16.79 1.40
CA PHE A 131 -11.21 15.67 0.47
C PHE A 131 -9.83 15.01 0.46
N THR A 132 -9.78 13.69 0.32
CA THR A 132 -8.56 12.94 0.13
C THR A 132 -8.60 12.20 -1.19
N LEU A 133 -7.50 12.23 -1.96
CA LEU A 133 -7.36 11.39 -3.14
C LEU A 133 -6.93 9.98 -2.74
N GLY A 134 -7.30 9.00 -3.57
CA GLY A 134 -6.86 7.63 -3.39
C GLY A 134 -7.04 6.76 -4.63
N ALA A 135 -6.38 5.62 -4.60
CA ALA A 135 -6.52 4.53 -5.55
C ALA A 135 -6.33 3.20 -4.81
N ASN A 136 -6.76 2.10 -5.41
CA ASN A 136 -6.51 0.76 -4.88
C ASN A 136 -5.00 0.51 -4.67
N SER A 137 -4.70 -0.27 -3.64
CA SER A 137 -3.39 -0.92 -3.52
C SER A 137 -3.39 -2.19 -4.37
N GLY A 138 -2.19 -2.63 -4.78
CA GLY A 138 -2.05 -3.87 -5.50
C GLY A 138 -1.24 -3.75 -6.77
N SER A 139 -1.45 -4.70 -7.69
CA SER A 139 -0.74 -4.82 -8.95
C SER A 139 -1.65 -5.33 -10.07
N SER A 140 -1.37 -4.89 -11.29
CA SER A 140 -1.91 -5.48 -12.53
C SER A 140 -0.94 -6.45 -13.21
N LEU A 141 0.19 -6.77 -12.55
CA LEU A 141 1.17 -7.73 -12.98
C LEU A 141 1.27 -8.90 -12.00
N LEU A 142 1.50 -10.08 -12.54
CA LEU A 142 1.90 -11.27 -11.81
C LEU A 142 3.35 -11.58 -12.17
N ASP A 143 4.22 -11.67 -11.17
CA ASP A 143 5.64 -12.02 -11.34
C ASP A 143 5.98 -13.29 -10.56
N PRO A 144 5.76 -14.47 -11.13
CA PRO A 144 5.82 -15.75 -10.40
C PRO A 144 7.13 -16.00 -9.65
N ARG A 145 8.26 -15.57 -10.21
CA ARG A 145 9.61 -15.83 -9.67
C ARG A 145 10.49 -14.59 -9.56
N GLY A 146 9.92 -13.39 -9.63
CA GLY A 146 10.64 -12.12 -9.55
C GLY A 146 11.44 -11.77 -10.82
N ASP A 147 11.14 -12.41 -11.96
CA ASP A 147 11.84 -12.17 -13.23
C ASP A 147 11.53 -10.80 -13.81
N ILE A 148 10.27 -10.36 -13.72
CA ILE A 148 9.83 -9.03 -14.16
C ILE A 148 10.53 -7.97 -13.29
N GLN A 149 10.50 -8.14 -11.99
CA GLN A 149 11.16 -7.24 -11.05
C GLN A 149 12.67 -7.10 -11.35
N ARG A 150 13.36 -8.21 -11.62
CA ARG A 150 14.80 -8.19 -11.97
C ARG A 150 15.04 -7.44 -13.28
N ARG A 151 14.24 -7.71 -14.33
CA ARG A 151 14.35 -7.02 -15.62
C ARG A 151 14.10 -5.52 -15.49
N VAL A 152 13.03 -5.12 -14.81
CA VAL A 152 12.69 -3.71 -14.56
C VAL A 152 13.80 -2.99 -13.81
N ARG A 153 14.34 -3.59 -12.74
CA ARG A 153 15.45 -2.99 -11.98
C ARG A 153 16.71 -2.83 -12.82
N ALA A 154 17.04 -3.82 -13.65
CA ALA A 154 18.20 -3.74 -14.55
C ALA A 154 17.99 -2.66 -15.63
N TYR A 155 16.79 -2.61 -16.22
CA TYR A 155 16.45 -1.62 -17.25
C TYR A 155 16.50 -0.20 -16.70
N LEU A 156 15.86 0.08 -15.57
CA LEU A 156 15.87 1.40 -14.93
C LEU A 156 17.25 1.84 -14.45
N LYS A 157 18.14 0.91 -14.13
CA LYS A 157 19.53 1.24 -13.82
C LYS A 157 20.26 1.81 -15.05
N ALA A 158 19.95 1.30 -16.24
CA ALA A 158 20.51 1.79 -17.51
C ALA A 158 19.73 3.00 -18.05
N HIS A 159 18.43 3.07 -17.80
CA HIS A 159 17.51 4.11 -18.30
C HIS A 159 16.72 4.75 -17.14
N PRO A 160 17.36 5.58 -16.28
CA PRO A 160 16.71 6.10 -15.06
C PRO A 160 15.50 7.01 -15.29
N ALA A 161 15.38 7.61 -16.49
CA ALA A 161 14.29 8.49 -16.89
C ALA A 161 13.22 7.82 -17.74
N ALA A 162 13.30 6.48 -17.92
CA ALA A 162 12.33 5.75 -18.75
C ALA A 162 10.90 5.93 -18.22
N SER A 163 9.97 6.13 -19.16
CA SER A 163 8.54 6.16 -18.86
C SER A 163 8.02 4.78 -18.50
N PHE A 164 6.80 4.71 -17.93
CA PHE A 164 6.15 3.43 -17.65
C PHE A 164 5.97 2.61 -18.93
N GLU A 165 5.55 3.26 -20.03
CA GLU A 165 5.32 2.65 -21.34
C GLU A 165 6.61 2.07 -21.93
N GLU A 166 7.73 2.77 -21.78
CA GLU A 166 9.04 2.26 -22.23
C GLU A 166 9.46 1.04 -21.42
N VAL A 167 9.25 1.07 -20.11
CA VAL A 167 9.54 -0.09 -19.24
C VAL A 167 8.64 -1.26 -19.56
N GLU A 168 7.34 -1.05 -19.75
CA GLU A 168 6.38 -2.07 -20.14
C GLU A 168 6.81 -2.76 -21.43
N ALA A 169 7.09 -1.97 -22.48
CA ALA A 169 7.47 -2.49 -23.79
C ALA A 169 8.76 -3.33 -23.75
N ASN A 170 9.72 -2.98 -22.87
CA ASN A 170 11.02 -3.65 -22.83
C ASN A 170 11.11 -4.77 -21.78
N CYS A 171 10.33 -4.69 -20.68
CA CYS A 171 10.48 -5.61 -19.57
C CYS A 171 9.35 -6.63 -19.43
N PHE A 172 8.11 -6.26 -19.80
CA PHE A 172 6.94 -7.12 -19.61
C PHE A 172 5.84 -6.88 -20.67
N PRO A 173 6.15 -6.89 -21.97
CA PRO A 173 5.22 -6.51 -23.04
C PRO A 173 3.97 -7.38 -23.01
N GLY A 174 2.79 -6.75 -22.97
CA GLY A 174 1.48 -7.41 -22.99
C GLY A 174 1.18 -8.28 -21.77
N LEU A 175 1.89 -8.12 -20.66
CA LEU A 175 1.60 -8.82 -19.41
C LEU A 175 0.76 -7.96 -18.45
N ASP A 176 0.87 -6.62 -18.55
CA ASP A 176 0.10 -5.71 -17.71
C ASP A 176 -1.41 -5.83 -18.00
N GLY A 177 -2.22 -5.74 -16.96
CA GLY A 177 -3.68 -5.82 -17.07
C GLY A 177 -4.27 -7.20 -17.31
N ARG A 178 -3.48 -8.27 -17.38
CA ARG A 178 -4.01 -9.65 -17.46
C ARG A 178 -4.70 -10.07 -16.18
N HIS A 179 -4.31 -9.49 -15.07
CA HIS A 179 -4.89 -9.70 -13.75
C HIS A 179 -5.10 -8.34 -13.07
N SER A 180 -5.97 -8.33 -12.07
CA SER A 180 -6.22 -7.17 -11.21
C SER A 180 -6.20 -7.63 -9.75
N PHE A 181 -5.01 -7.58 -9.15
CA PHE A 181 -4.82 -7.91 -7.74
C PHE A 181 -4.96 -6.65 -6.91
N THR A 182 -6.16 -6.37 -6.43
CA THR A 182 -6.45 -5.14 -5.68
C THR A 182 -6.75 -5.44 -4.22
N ALA A 183 -6.36 -4.51 -3.36
CA ALA A 183 -6.67 -4.50 -1.94
C ALA A 183 -7.00 -3.09 -1.48
N ILE A 184 -7.90 -2.97 -0.50
CA ILE A 184 -8.18 -1.69 0.14
C ILE A 184 -6.93 -1.16 0.84
N SER A 185 -6.63 0.14 0.65
CA SER A 185 -5.51 0.78 1.34
C SER A 185 -5.93 1.17 2.77
N PRO A 186 -5.05 1.06 3.79
CA PRO A 186 -5.31 1.56 5.14
C PRO A 186 -5.81 3.01 5.17
N ARG A 187 -5.30 3.84 4.27
CA ARG A 187 -5.70 5.23 4.09
C ARG A 187 -7.21 5.41 3.91
N VAL A 188 -7.86 4.49 3.18
CA VAL A 188 -9.31 4.57 2.91
C VAL A 188 -10.08 4.45 4.23
N LEU A 189 -9.64 3.54 5.11
CA LEU A 189 -10.24 3.35 6.43
C LEU A 189 -9.98 4.56 7.34
N GLU A 190 -8.73 5.02 7.37
CA GLU A 190 -8.30 6.14 8.22
C GLU A 190 -8.99 7.45 7.81
N ALA A 191 -9.03 7.77 6.51
CA ALA A 191 -9.70 8.97 6.00
C ALA A 191 -11.21 8.94 6.25
N GLY A 192 -11.86 7.79 6.03
CA GLY A 192 -13.28 7.60 6.29
C GLY A 192 -13.64 7.78 7.77
N LEU A 193 -12.86 7.20 8.68
CA LEU A 193 -13.08 7.34 10.13
C LEU A 193 -12.83 8.77 10.62
N LEU A 194 -11.89 9.50 10.02
CA LEU A 194 -11.60 10.90 10.33
C LEU A 194 -12.57 11.89 9.64
N GLY A 195 -13.55 11.37 8.88
CA GLY A 195 -14.60 12.18 8.26
C GLY A 195 -14.12 13.02 7.08
N SER A 196 -13.04 12.62 6.40
CA SER A 196 -12.69 13.20 5.09
C SER A 196 -13.56 12.58 4.01
N CYS A 197 -14.13 13.39 3.12
CA CYS A 197 -14.77 12.88 1.92
C CYS A 197 -13.68 12.34 0.98
N GLN A 198 -13.87 11.15 0.45
CA GLN A 198 -12.85 10.54 -0.38
C GLN A 198 -13.17 10.71 -1.86
N VAL A 199 -12.17 11.06 -2.66
CA VAL A 199 -12.18 11.02 -4.12
C VAL A 199 -11.26 9.88 -4.52
N LEU A 200 -11.83 8.76 -4.94
CA LEU A 200 -11.07 7.54 -5.20
C LEU A 200 -11.18 7.15 -6.68
N VAL A 201 -10.07 6.69 -7.23
CA VAL A 201 -10.10 6.03 -8.54
C VAL A 201 -11.09 4.88 -8.47
N GLU A 202 -12.04 4.85 -9.42
CA GLU A 202 -13.09 3.85 -9.43
C GLU A 202 -12.51 2.43 -9.40
N GLY A 203 -13.04 1.57 -8.52
CA GLY A 203 -12.57 0.20 -8.37
C GLY A 203 -13.19 -0.52 -7.19
N ASP A 204 -12.78 -1.78 -7.02
CA ASP A 204 -13.17 -2.60 -5.88
C ASP A 204 -12.20 -2.36 -4.71
N TYR A 205 -12.71 -1.88 -3.61
CA TYR A 205 -12.01 -1.64 -2.35
C TYR A 205 -12.31 -2.76 -1.35
N SER A 206 -12.07 -4.00 -1.75
CA SER A 206 -12.35 -5.21 -0.95
C SER A 206 -13.82 -5.29 -0.49
N GLY A 207 -14.75 -4.74 -1.28
CA GLY A 207 -16.19 -4.69 -0.98
C GLY A 207 -16.60 -3.75 0.16
N ILE A 208 -15.67 -3.01 0.76
CA ILE A 208 -15.94 -2.16 1.94
C ILE A 208 -16.58 -0.83 1.53
N VAL A 209 -16.05 -0.18 0.49
CA VAL A 209 -16.57 1.11 0.02
C VAL A 209 -16.96 1.04 -1.45
N ARG A 210 -18.07 1.72 -1.82
CA ARG A 210 -18.66 1.71 -3.15
C ARG A 210 -18.79 3.12 -3.71
N PRO A 211 -18.64 3.30 -5.07
CA PRO A 211 -18.76 4.61 -5.70
C PRO A 211 -20.16 5.22 -5.47
N TRP A 212 -20.23 6.53 -5.31
CA TRP A 212 -21.44 7.34 -5.09
C TRP A 212 -22.26 7.00 -3.83
N GLU A 213 -21.86 5.97 -3.12
CA GLU A 213 -22.44 5.58 -1.82
C GLU A 213 -21.52 5.98 -0.67
N HIS A 214 -20.21 5.79 -0.84
CA HIS A 214 -19.20 6.00 0.18
C HIS A 214 -18.09 6.97 -0.23
N TYR A 215 -17.90 7.20 -1.54
CA TYR A 215 -16.89 8.09 -2.07
C TYR A 215 -17.29 8.68 -3.43
N ILE A 216 -16.65 9.77 -3.85
CA ILE A 216 -16.77 10.33 -5.19
C ILE A 216 -15.79 9.57 -6.10
N PRO A 217 -16.26 8.82 -7.11
CA PRO A 217 -15.36 8.14 -8.03
C PRO A 217 -14.70 9.15 -8.99
N ILE A 218 -13.45 8.85 -9.36
CA ILE A 218 -12.70 9.55 -10.39
C ILE A 218 -12.08 8.53 -11.34
N ARG A 219 -12.06 8.83 -12.63
CA ARG A 219 -11.36 7.98 -13.62
C ARG A 219 -9.85 8.03 -13.39
N ALA A 220 -9.16 6.95 -13.73
CA ALA A 220 -7.71 6.85 -13.56
C ALA A 220 -6.93 7.90 -14.36
N ASP A 221 -7.50 8.40 -15.47
CA ASP A 221 -6.96 9.47 -16.32
C ASP A 221 -7.42 10.89 -15.89
N ALA A 222 -8.25 10.99 -14.85
CA ALA A 222 -8.85 12.22 -14.31
C ALA A 222 -9.59 13.09 -15.36
N THR A 223 -10.02 12.52 -16.49
CA THR A 223 -10.74 13.26 -17.54
C THR A 223 -12.11 13.76 -17.08
N ASP A 224 -12.67 13.15 -16.03
CA ASP A 224 -13.93 13.51 -15.38
C ASP A 224 -13.75 14.44 -14.15
N PHE A 225 -12.55 15.01 -13.96
CA PHE A 225 -12.32 15.91 -12.83
C PHE A 225 -13.27 17.11 -12.75
N PRO A 226 -13.76 17.71 -13.87
CA PRO A 226 -14.81 18.72 -13.81
C PRO A 226 -16.09 18.25 -13.11
N GLN A 227 -16.56 17.03 -13.39
CA GLN A 227 -17.72 16.41 -12.74
C GLN A 227 -17.45 16.12 -11.26
N VAL A 228 -16.23 15.68 -10.95
CA VAL A 228 -15.78 15.50 -9.55
C VAL A 228 -15.83 16.83 -8.79
N LEU A 229 -15.41 17.95 -9.39
CA LEU A 229 -15.50 19.28 -8.78
C LEU A 229 -16.95 19.71 -8.49
N GLU A 230 -17.89 19.40 -9.40
CA GLU A 230 -19.31 19.66 -9.16
C GLU A 230 -19.83 18.84 -7.98
N ALA A 231 -19.50 17.55 -7.93
CA ALA A 231 -19.86 16.68 -6.82
C ALA A 231 -19.25 17.15 -5.47
N MET A 232 -18.03 17.65 -5.48
CA MET A 232 -17.37 18.22 -4.29
C MET A 232 -18.06 19.49 -3.76
N ARG A 233 -18.80 20.22 -4.61
CA ARG A 233 -19.56 21.42 -4.24
C ARG A 233 -20.96 21.09 -3.69
N ASP A 234 -21.46 19.89 -3.97
CA ASP A 234 -22.74 19.42 -3.44
C ASP A 234 -22.60 19.01 -1.96
N ARG A 235 -22.91 19.95 -1.09
CA ARG A 235 -22.76 19.74 0.36
C ARG A 235 -23.60 18.57 0.89
N GLN A 236 -24.81 18.37 0.37
CA GLN A 236 -25.67 17.27 0.82
C GLN A 236 -25.11 15.91 0.40
N LEU A 237 -24.61 15.82 -0.81
CA LEU A 237 -23.91 14.63 -1.29
C LEU A 237 -22.68 14.34 -0.43
N VAL A 238 -21.81 15.33 -0.21
CA VAL A 238 -20.58 15.19 0.56
C VAL A 238 -20.85 14.72 1.98
N GLU A 239 -21.80 15.35 2.69
CA GLU A 239 -22.18 14.96 4.05
C GLU A 239 -22.75 13.53 4.11
N ARG A 240 -23.52 13.13 3.11
CA ARG A 240 -24.02 11.75 2.97
C ARG A 240 -22.89 10.75 2.76
N LEU A 241 -21.95 11.03 1.83
CA LEU A 241 -20.83 10.15 1.53
C LEU A 241 -19.91 9.96 2.75
N ILE A 242 -19.61 11.03 3.47
CA ILE A 242 -18.80 10.98 4.71
C ILE A 242 -19.47 10.06 5.74
N ARG A 243 -20.75 10.28 6.01
CA ARG A 243 -21.51 9.49 6.98
C ARG A 243 -21.55 8.01 6.57
N ASN A 244 -21.97 7.73 5.35
CA ASN A 244 -22.09 6.36 4.86
C ASN A 244 -20.74 5.63 4.86
N CYS A 245 -19.68 6.30 4.43
CA CYS A 245 -18.33 5.71 4.44
C CYS A 245 -17.88 5.34 5.86
N ARG A 246 -18.10 6.24 6.82
CA ARG A 246 -17.76 6.00 8.22
C ARG A 246 -18.56 4.84 8.81
N GLU A 247 -19.86 4.80 8.57
CA GLU A 247 -20.76 3.73 9.00
C GLU A 247 -20.35 2.38 8.39
N ALA A 248 -20.11 2.32 7.07
CA ALA A 248 -19.67 1.10 6.40
C ALA A 248 -18.37 0.53 7.00
N ILE A 249 -17.42 1.38 7.38
CA ILE A 249 -16.17 0.95 8.01
C ILE A 249 -16.42 0.44 9.44
N LEU A 250 -17.23 1.16 10.23
CA LEU A 250 -17.53 0.80 11.62
C LEU A 250 -18.34 -0.49 11.72
N ASP A 251 -19.31 -0.70 10.83
CA ASP A 251 -20.17 -1.87 10.80
C ASP A 251 -19.47 -3.12 10.26
N SER A 252 -18.35 -2.94 9.56
CA SER A 252 -17.55 -4.05 9.03
C SER A 252 -16.75 -4.74 10.12
N LYS A 253 -17.39 -5.70 10.83
CA LYS A 253 -16.78 -6.44 11.95
C LYS A 253 -15.39 -7.01 11.63
N GLN A 254 -15.20 -7.49 10.40
CA GLN A 254 -13.94 -8.05 9.92
C GLN A 254 -12.78 -7.04 9.90
N LEU A 255 -13.05 -5.75 9.94
CA LEU A 255 -12.04 -4.69 10.02
C LEU A 255 -11.58 -4.42 11.46
N HIS A 256 -12.20 -5.01 12.47
CA HIS A 256 -11.82 -4.79 13.87
C HIS A 256 -10.77 -5.79 14.34
N TYR A 257 -9.75 -5.31 15.04
CA TYR A 257 -8.69 -6.15 15.60
C TYR A 257 -9.21 -7.29 16.49
N GLY A 258 -10.25 -7.02 17.29
CA GLY A 258 -10.86 -8.05 18.14
C GLY A 258 -11.44 -9.22 17.34
N TYR A 259 -12.11 -8.93 16.23
CA TYR A 259 -12.62 -9.99 15.33
C TYR A 259 -11.47 -10.80 14.72
N LYS A 260 -10.41 -10.11 14.24
CA LYS A 260 -9.23 -10.77 13.68
C LYS A 260 -8.55 -11.67 14.71
N ALA A 261 -8.37 -11.17 15.93
CA ALA A 261 -7.78 -11.96 17.03
C ALA A 261 -8.62 -13.19 17.35
N ALA A 262 -9.94 -13.03 17.49
CA ALA A 262 -10.86 -14.14 17.74
C ALA A 262 -10.83 -15.20 16.61
N THR A 263 -10.76 -14.76 15.35
CA THR A 263 -10.63 -15.67 14.20
C THR A 263 -9.34 -16.48 14.27
N VAL A 264 -8.20 -15.84 14.56
CA VAL A 264 -6.91 -16.54 14.68
C VAL A 264 -6.93 -17.53 15.85
N ILE A 265 -7.44 -17.12 17.01
CA ILE A 265 -7.56 -18.00 18.19
C ILE A 265 -8.45 -19.21 17.87
N GLY A 266 -9.62 -19.00 17.27
CA GLY A 266 -10.53 -20.10 16.90
C GLY A 266 -9.90 -21.09 15.92
N LEU A 267 -9.09 -20.61 14.96
CA LEU A 267 -8.32 -21.50 14.08
C LEU A 267 -7.30 -22.33 14.86
N ILE A 268 -6.53 -21.71 15.74
CA ILE A 268 -5.55 -22.42 16.59
C ILE A 268 -6.25 -23.48 17.45
N GLU A 269 -7.37 -23.15 18.09
CA GLU A 269 -8.14 -24.09 18.91
C GLU A 269 -8.70 -25.26 18.09
N SER A 270 -9.21 -24.98 16.89
CA SER A 270 -9.73 -26.03 15.99
C SER A 270 -8.64 -27.00 15.53
N HIS A 271 -7.42 -26.51 15.28
CA HIS A 271 -6.27 -27.35 14.93
C HIS A 271 -5.80 -28.19 16.13
N ARG A 272 -5.76 -27.62 17.32
CA ARG A 272 -5.43 -28.36 18.56
C ARG A 272 -6.43 -29.49 18.84
N ALA A 273 -7.73 -29.24 18.64
CA ALA A 273 -8.77 -30.22 18.83
C ALA A 273 -8.69 -31.40 17.84
N LYS A 274 -8.13 -31.21 16.65
CA LYS A 274 -7.91 -32.27 15.67
C LYS A 274 -6.70 -33.17 15.96
N GLY A 275 -6.03 -32.98 17.10
CA GLY A 275 -4.95 -33.87 17.55
C GLY A 275 -3.65 -33.62 16.79
N ALA A 276 -3.31 -32.38 16.54
CA ALA A 276 -1.96 -32.03 16.12
C ALA A 276 -0.97 -32.66 17.10
N ALA A 277 -0.13 -33.57 16.62
CA ALA A 277 0.90 -34.22 17.44
C ALA A 277 1.67 -33.14 18.19
N ALA A 278 1.87 -33.33 19.49
CA ALA A 278 2.60 -32.40 20.34
C ALA A 278 3.99 -32.18 19.72
N THR A 279 4.15 -31.12 18.97
CA THR A 279 5.43 -30.71 18.43
C THR A 279 6.32 -30.45 19.66
N ASP A 280 7.52 -30.99 19.69
CA ASP A 280 8.47 -30.71 20.77
C ASP A 280 8.62 -29.18 20.90
N GLY A 281 7.94 -28.59 21.87
CA GLY A 281 7.88 -27.15 22.07
C GLY A 281 9.29 -26.54 22.28
N GLU A 282 10.23 -27.32 22.82
CA GLU A 282 11.62 -26.88 22.95
C GLU A 282 12.35 -26.84 21.60
N ALA A 283 12.09 -27.81 20.71
CA ALA A 283 12.68 -27.81 19.37
C ALA A 283 12.17 -26.62 18.54
N VAL A 284 10.87 -26.31 18.62
CA VAL A 284 10.27 -25.13 18.01
C VAL A 284 10.88 -23.84 18.57
N GLN A 285 10.99 -23.72 19.90
CA GLN A 285 11.58 -22.56 20.56
C GLN A 285 13.05 -22.38 20.20
N ARG A 286 13.83 -23.46 20.09
CA ARG A 286 15.22 -23.42 19.61
C ARG A 286 15.30 -22.93 18.18
N THR A 287 14.42 -23.41 17.32
CA THR A 287 14.36 -23.01 15.90
C THR A 287 14.01 -21.52 15.79
N ILE A 288 12.97 -21.05 16.49
CA ILE A 288 12.58 -19.64 16.51
C ILE A 288 13.73 -18.76 16.96
N ARG A 289 14.36 -19.05 18.10
CA ARG A 289 15.51 -18.28 18.60
C ARG A 289 16.66 -18.21 17.58
N ARG A 290 16.97 -19.32 16.92
CA ARG A 290 18.01 -19.36 15.88
C ARG A 290 17.70 -18.46 14.70
N TYR A 291 16.42 -18.40 14.27
CA TYR A 291 15.98 -17.50 13.22
C TYR A 291 15.98 -16.03 13.68
N GLU A 292 15.52 -15.76 14.89
CA GLU A 292 15.54 -14.41 15.48
C GLU A 292 16.98 -13.88 15.59
N GLU A 293 17.93 -14.68 16.07
CA GLU A 293 19.34 -14.31 16.14
C GLU A 293 19.93 -14.04 14.76
N ALA A 294 19.64 -14.90 13.77
CA ALA A 294 20.10 -14.71 12.39
C ALA A 294 19.51 -13.44 11.77
N MET A 295 18.23 -13.18 11.97
CA MET A 295 17.55 -11.97 11.54
C MET A 295 18.11 -10.72 12.22
N GLN A 296 18.31 -10.75 13.54
CA GLN A 296 18.90 -9.62 14.28
C GLN A 296 20.31 -9.29 13.78
N GLN A 297 21.13 -10.31 13.49
CA GLN A 297 22.47 -10.10 12.92
C GLN A 297 22.39 -9.50 11.51
N GLN A 298 21.45 -9.94 10.68
CA GLN A 298 21.24 -9.42 9.34
C GLN A 298 20.74 -7.96 9.37
N TYR A 299 19.76 -7.66 10.23
CA TYR A 299 19.27 -6.31 10.47
C TYR A 299 20.35 -5.39 11.04
N ALA A 300 21.16 -5.86 12.01
CA ALA A 300 22.26 -5.07 12.56
C ALA A 300 23.30 -4.72 11.50
N LYS A 301 23.66 -5.66 10.60
CA LYS A 301 24.54 -5.39 9.46
C LYS A 301 23.93 -4.38 8.49
N HIS A 302 22.65 -4.52 8.19
CA HIS A 302 21.93 -3.60 7.31
C HIS A 302 21.84 -2.18 7.91
N TRP A 303 21.47 -2.06 9.19
CA TRP A 303 21.42 -0.80 9.93
C TRP A 303 22.77 -0.10 10.04
N ARG A 304 23.84 -0.85 10.31
CA ARG A 304 25.21 -0.31 10.34
C ARG A 304 25.60 0.26 8.97
N ARG A 305 25.30 -0.46 7.86
CA ARG A 305 25.55 0.02 6.50
C ARG A 305 24.72 1.27 6.15
N GLN A 306 23.44 1.31 6.52
CA GLN A 306 22.59 2.48 6.29
C GLN A 306 22.97 3.68 7.15
N SER A 307 23.31 3.47 8.42
CA SER A 307 23.77 4.53 9.33
C SER A 307 25.10 5.10 8.86
N PHE A 308 26.03 4.24 8.41
CA PHE A 308 27.29 4.68 7.82
C PHE A 308 27.07 5.51 6.55
N ARG A 309 26.20 5.07 5.62
CA ARG A 309 25.85 5.83 4.41
C ARG A 309 25.21 7.17 4.74
N ARG A 310 24.27 7.22 5.70
CA ARG A 310 23.63 8.47 6.16
C ARG A 310 24.62 9.43 6.81
N ASN A 311 25.52 8.93 7.65
CA ASN A 311 26.51 9.76 8.29
C ASN A 311 27.55 10.26 7.28
N LEU A 312 27.93 9.43 6.30
CA LEU A 312 28.83 9.81 5.21
C LEU A 312 28.17 10.89 4.34
N SER A 313 26.90 10.73 3.93
CA SER A 313 26.20 11.76 3.15
C SER A 313 26.10 13.08 3.91
N ARG A 314 25.73 13.05 5.20
CA ARG A 314 25.68 14.25 6.04
C ARG A 314 27.03 14.92 6.21
N PHE A 315 28.12 14.14 6.27
CA PHE A 315 29.49 14.69 6.33
C PHE A 315 29.89 15.32 5.00
N VAL A 316 29.57 14.66 3.87
CA VAL A 316 29.82 15.19 2.52
C VAL A 316 29.02 16.47 2.27
N ASP A 317 27.75 16.51 2.70
CA ASP A 317 26.87 17.68 2.50
C ASP A 317 27.27 18.89 3.37
N ARG A 318 27.91 18.65 4.52
CA ARG A 318 28.40 19.73 5.43
C ARG A 318 29.72 20.34 5.03
N SER A 319 30.47 19.72 4.11
CA SER A 319 31.77 20.22 3.68
C SER A 319 31.78 20.54 2.19
N PRO A 320 31.76 21.83 1.78
CA PRO A 320 31.75 22.21 0.35
C PRO A 320 32.94 21.67 -0.44
N THR A 321 34.09 21.47 0.21
CA THR A 321 35.30 20.92 -0.38
C THR A 321 35.18 19.41 -0.62
N VAL A 322 34.67 18.66 0.36
CA VAL A 322 34.45 17.21 0.25
C VAL A 322 33.34 16.90 -0.74
N SER A 323 32.29 17.72 -0.81
CA SER A 323 31.20 17.53 -1.79
C SER A 323 31.65 17.74 -3.24
N ARG A 324 32.60 18.61 -3.50
CA ARG A 324 33.22 18.79 -4.83
C ARG A 324 34.11 17.59 -5.22
N LEU A 325 34.95 17.13 -4.31
CA LEU A 325 35.79 15.95 -4.53
C LEU A 325 34.97 14.67 -4.71
N ALA A 326 33.93 14.46 -3.89
CA ALA A 326 33.03 13.30 -4.01
C ALA A 326 32.31 13.28 -5.36
N ARG A 327 31.79 14.41 -5.83
CA ARG A 327 31.19 14.54 -7.17
C ARG A 327 32.17 14.26 -8.30
N SER A 328 33.40 14.70 -8.18
CA SER A 328 34.47 14.44 -9.16
C SER A 328 34.88 12.97 -9.24
N VAL A 329 34.94 12.27 -8.09
CA VAL A 329 35.23 10.82 -8.02
C VAL A 329 34.05 10.00 -8.55
N TRP A 330 32.80 10.39 -8.21
CA TRP A 330 31.59 9.72 -8.71
C TRP A 330 31.39 9.90 -10.21
N SER A 331 31.76 11.04 -10.80
CA SER A 331 31.70 11.23 -12.24
C SER A 331 32.73 10.37 -12.99
N ARG A 332 33.88 10.07 -12.37
CA ARG A 332 34.93 9.20 -12.95
C ARG A 332 34.69 7.72 -12.82
N LEU A 333 33.81 7.30 -11.85
CA LEU A 333 33.41 5.90 -11.68
C LEU A 333 32.16 5.51 -12.49
N ARG A 334 31.54 6.47 -13.16
CA ARG A 334 30.38 6.27 -14.06
C ARG A 334 30.72 6.40 -15.55
N GLY A 335 31.92 6.75 -15.92
CA GLY A 335 32.51 6.62 -17.26
C GLY A 335 33.34 5.35 -17.31
#